data_2ffb31fc45d10d355cd8b595dfbf28e1
#
_entry.id   2ffb31fc45d10d355cd8b595dfbf28e1
#
_cell.length_a   1.000
_cell.length_b   1.000
_cell.length_c   1.000
_cell.angle_alpha   90.00
_cell.angle_beta   90.00
_cell.angle_gamma   90.00
#
_symmetry.space_group_name_H-M   'P 1'
#
loop_
_entity.id
_entity.type
_entity.pdbx_description
1 polymer ?
#
loop_
_entity_poly.entity_id
_entity_poly.type
_entity_poly.pdbx_seq_one_letter_code
_entity_poly.pdbx_strand_id
1 'polypeptide(L)'
;MFLMTNEEKMTKYLQRNVKLFPPFLALTWDVLFVWTISTMFFTTQKGLDFSQVVMLDSVLMIIGCVICVPVTNLFKNVNAVTASQIGVLGYAIYLIMCIFGNHFAVFLLAQFFLSFGYIACGIKGNSVLTKSLNILKRDKDYDRVYGKGISLFYVLEAIGAIGITYIYNWQPYVAYWISFAVVIFVFFYSFLLKSPEKFQQQNIVIDARQPATATTDKHKKESTFLKVLKSPFFICLLMFMFLMRGTTSITNSNFKMYLQQIIELGALPASMFGYIYAGGKLLTAISSKYQFKFNLKFGVRSIIIFVVSLIVSFFAAGAVAMLMPVNWISITLIIVISYVQMCIISPCRIFVNNYMQVCISPQDIEKAYSVRTMVEYLGYGLISALYSTLLTVFSDGYGIVSIVYMSILTLPIIITMILFIKNLIKKHAEKYTIIKQEYTEE
;
A
#
# COMPACT_ATOMS: atom_id res chain seq x y z
N MET A 1 -13.16 -27.59 35.00
CA MET A 1 -12.59 -27.07 33.72
C MET A 1 -13.79 -26.88 32.78
N PHE A 2 -14.32 -25.65 32.68
CA PHE A 2 -15.48 -25.34 31.83
C PHE A 2 -15.09 -25.55 30.37
N LEU A 3 -15.79 -26.44 29.67
CA LEU A 3 -15.65 -26.64 28.24
C LEU A 3 -16.19 -25.36 27.55
N MET A 4 -15.29 -24.51 27.01
CA MET A 4 -15.70 -23.36 26.22
C MET A 4 -16.63 -23.81 25.09
N THR A 5 -17.70 -23.08 24.87
CA THR A 5 -18.61 -23.28 23.74
C THR A 5 -17.91 -23.07 22.42
N ASN A 6 -18.43 -23.63 21.33
CA ASN A 6 -17.83 -23.41 20.00
C ASN A 6 -17.83 -21.94 19.62
N GLU A 7 -18.82 -21.16 20.04
CA GLU A 7 -18.90 -19.72 19.79
C GLU A 7 -17.82 -18.94 20.56
N GLU A 8 -17.58 -19.27 21.83
CA GLU A 8 -16.51 -18.66 22.62
C GLU A 8 -15.13 -18.94 22.03
N LYS A 9 -14.88 -20.17 21.59
CA LYS A 9 -13.63 -20.54 20.89
C LYS A 9 -13.47 -19.74 19.59
N MET A 10 -14.52 -19.61 18.80
CA MET A 10 -14.55 -18.84 17.56
C MET A 10 -14.22 -17.36 17.83
N THR A 11 -14.92 -16.74 18.76
CA THR A 11 -14.70 -15.34 19.13
C THR A 11 -13.26 -15.10 19.59
N LYS A 12 -12.70 -15.99 20.40
CA LYS A 12 -11.31 -15.93 20.84
C LYS A 12 -10.32 -16.02 19.66
N TYR A 13 -10.56 -16.90 18.69
CA TYR A 13 -9.69 -17.02 17.51
C TYR A 13 -9.77 -15.79 16.61
N LEU A 14 -10.95 -15.22 16.39
CA LEU A 14 -11.12 -14.01 15.58
C LEU A 14 -10.51 -12.77 16.27
N GLN A 15 -10.68 -12.63 17.59
CA GLN A 15 -9.99 -11.59 18.37
C GLN A 15 -8.45 -11.74 18.30
N ARG A 16 -7.96 -12.98 18.30
CA ARG A 16 -6.53 -13.25 18.10
C ARG A 16 -6.07 -12.82 16.69
N ASN A 17 -6.86 -13.11 15.65
CA ASN A 17 -6.56 -12.61 14.29
C ASN A 17 -6.39 -11.09 14.28
N VAL A 18 -7.33 -10.35 14.88
CA VAL A 18 -7.27 -8.88 14.93
C VAL A 18 -5.99 -8.38 15.64
N LYS A 19 -5.53 -9.08 16.70
CA LYS A 19 -4.29 -8.74 17.40
C LYS A 19 -3.03 -9.10 16.61
N LEU A 20 -3.03 -10.22 15.89
CA LEU A 20 -1.89 -10.72 15.12
C LEU A 20 -1.78 -10.09 13.73
N PHE A 21 -2.86 -9.46 13.24
CA PHE A 21 -2.90 -8.89 11.90
C PHE A 21 -1.91 -7.72 11.70
N PRO A 22 -1.76 -6.74 12.62
CA PRO A 22 -0.83 -5.64 12.41
C PRO A 22 0.63 -6.07 12.17
N PRO A 23 1.25 -6.96 12.98
CA PRO A 23 2.58 -7.49 12.66
C PRO A 23 2.61 -8.28 11.35
N PHE A 24 1.59 -9.10 11.06
CA PHE A 24 1.50 -9.82 9.79
C PHE A 24 1.47 -8.86 8.60
N LEU A 25 0.63 -7.84 8.65
CA LEU A 25 0.55 -6.81 7.62
C LEU A 25 1.88 -6.08 7.45
N ALA A 26 2.52 -5.69 8.56
CA ALA A 26 3.80 -4.99 8.52
C ALA A 26 4.90 -5.80 7.83
N LEU A 27 4.92 -7.11 8.06
CA LEU A 27 5.94 -8.00 7.52
C LEU A 27 5.63 -8.52 6.09
N THR A 28 4.38 -8.37 5.63
CA THR A 28 3.95 -8.79 4.28
C THR A 28 3.64 -7.63 3.34
N TRP A 29 3.69 -6.39 3.85
CA TRP A 29 3.40 -5.19 3.05
C TRP A 29 4.37 -5.02 1.90
N ASP A 30 5.63 -5.31 2.16
CA ASP A 30 6.72 -5.29 1.20
C ASP A 30 7.80 -6.30 1.63
N VAL A 31 8.77 -6.57 0.75
CA VAL A 31 9.97 -7.32 1.10
C VAL A 31 10.89 -6.39 1.88
N LEU A 32 10.80 -6.47 3.22
CA LEU A 32 11.54 -5.59 4.12
C LEU A 32 13.04 -5.60 3.82
N PHE A 33 13.66 -4.44 3.94
CA PHE A 33 15.09 -4.16 3.83
C PHE A 33 15.67 -4.17 2.40
N VAL A 34 15.13 -4.94 1.47
CA VAL A 34 15.65 -5.02 0.09
C VAL A 34 15.42 -3.72 -0.66
N TRP A 35 14.24 -3.11 -0.51
CA TRP A 35 13.83 -1.97 -1.33
C TRP A 35 14.73 -0.74 -1.17
N THR A 36 15.32 -0.55 0.01
CA THR A 36 16.24 0.56 0.27
C THR A 36 17.54 0.43 -0.52
N ILE A 37 18.04 -0.80 -0.70
CA ILE A 37 19.34 -1.09 -1.31
C ILE A 37 19.23 -1.72 -2.71
N SER A 38 18.01 -2.02 -3.20
CA SER A 38 17.80 -2.75 -4.46
C SER A 38 18.55 -2.14 -5.63
N THR A 39 18.47 -0.83 -5.81
CA THR A 39 19.17 -0.14 -6.90
C THR A 39 20.68 -0.36 -6.82
N MET A 40 21.28 -0.11 -5.66
CA MET A 40 22.71 -0.34 -5.46
C MET A 40 23.09 -1.80 -5.70
N PHE A 41 22.30 -2.74 -5.18
CA PHE A 41 22.59 -4.16 -5.36
C PHE A 41 22.57 -4.59 -6.83
N PHE A 42 21.55 -4.19 -7.57
CA PHE A 42 21.45 -4.56 -8.98
C PHE A 42 22.52 -3.89 -9.83
N THR A 43 22.89 -2.64 -9.55
CA THR A 43 23.94 -1.96 -10.31
C THR A 43 25.33 -2.46 -9.95
N THR A 44 25.68 -2.57 -8.66
CA THR A 44 27.04 -2.89 -8.23
C THR A 44 27.36 -4.38 -8.16
N GLN A 45 26.36 -5.21 -7.81
CA GLN A 45 26.58 -6.67 -7.62
C GLN A 45 26.13 -7.50 -8.82
N LYS A 46 25.14 -7.02 -9.57
CA LYS A 46 24.57 -7.75 -10.71
C LYS A 46 24.94 -7.11 -12.06
N GLY A 47 25.63 -5.98 -12.04
CA GLY A 47 26.11 -5.29 -13.24
C GLY A 47 25.00 -4.77 -14.16
N LEU A 48 23.79 -4.51 -13.62
CA LEU A 48 22.72 -3.94 -14.40
C LEU A 48 22.90 -2.44 -14.54
N ASP A 49 22.58 -1.91 -15.72
CA ASP A 49 22.48 -0.47 -15.92
C ASP A 49 21.30 0.11 -15.13
N PHE A 50 21.39 1.36 -14.74
CA PHE A 50 20.32 2.05 -14.01
C PHE A 50 18.98 2.01 -14.76
N SER A 51 19.01 2.12 -16.10
CA SER A 51 17.83 1.98 -16.96
C SER A 51 17.17 0.61 -16.82
N GLN A 52 17.97 -0.47 -16.73
CA GLN A 52 17.46 -1.82 -16.51
C GLN A 52 16.83 -1.98 -15.13
N VAL A 53 17.39 -1.36 -14.10
CA VAL A 53 16.80 -1.38 -12.74
C VAL A 53 15.44 -0.65 -12.73
N VAL A 54 15.33 0.51 -13.36
CA VAL A 54 14.06 1.23 -13.51
C VAL A 54 13.05 0.41 -14.32
N MET A 55 13.52 -0.33 -15.34
CA MET A 55 12.69 -1.24 -16.12
C MET A 55 12.13 -2.38 -15.27
N LEU A 56 12.91 -2.95 -14.32
CA LEU A 56 12.41 -3.97 -13.40
C LEU A 56 11.23 -3.46 -12.56
N ASP A 57 11.30 -2.24 -12.04
CA ASP A 57 10.21 -1.62 -11.28
C ASP A 57 8.96 -1.40 -12.15
N SER A 58 9.16 -0.95 -13.39
CA SER A 58 8.06 -0.75 -14.34
C SER A 58 7.39 -2.10 -14.70
N VAL A 59 8.19 -3.13 -14.96
CA VAL A 59 7.71 -4.48 -15.27
C VAL A 59 6.96 -5.08 -14.06
N LEU A 60 7.45 -4.88 -12.83
CA LEU A 60 6.75 -5.27 -11.60
C LEU A 60 5.31 -4.75 -11.59
N MET A 61 5.12 -3.47 -11.92
CA MET A 61 3.80 -2.83 -11.92
C MET A 61 2.90 -3.32 -13.07
N ILE A 62 3.46 -3.48 -14.26
CA ILE A 62 2.74 -4.00 -15.43
C ILE A 62 2.28 -5.45 -15.17
N ILE A 63 3.18 -6.31 -14.70
CA ILE A 63 2.84 -7.69 -14.33
C ILE A 63 1.75 -7.67 -13.27
N GLY A 64 1.89 -6.86 -12.21
CA GLY A 64 0.90 -6.72 -11.14
C GLY A 64 -0.48 -6.33 -11.67
N CYS A 65 -0.54 -5.40 -12.61
CA CYS A 65 -1.79 -5.01 -13.29
C CYS A 65 -2.42 -6.22 -14.02
N VAL A 66 -1.64 -6.94 -14.82
CA VAL A 66 -2.12 -8.04 -15.66
C VAL A 66 -2.58 -9.24 -14.82
N ILE A 67 -1.80 -9.63 -13.81
CA ILE A 67 -2.07 -10.86 -13.03
C ILE A 67 -3.03 -10.63 -11.86
N CYS A 68 -3.40 -9.40 -11.52
CA CYS A 68 -4.22 -9.08 -10.34
C CYS A 68 -5.57 -9.83 -10.35
N VAL A 69 -6.31 -9.75 -11.45
CA VAL A 69 -7.61 -10.44 -11.58
C VAL A 69 -7.43 -11.97 -11.70
N PRO A 70 -6.54 -12.51 -12.56
CA PRO A 70 -6.24 -13.94 -12.61
C PRO A 70 -5.87 -14.53 -11.25
N VAL A 71 -4.96 -13.92 -10.50
CA VAL A 71 -4.52 -14.40 -9.19
C VAL A 71 -5.67 -14.38 -8.17
N THR A 72 -6.50 -13.33 -8.17
CA THR A 72 -7.68 -13.26 -7.30
C THR A 72 -8.67 -14.38 -7.62
N ASN A 73 -8.88 -14.68 -8.90
CA ASN A 73 -9.76 -15.77 -9.33
C ASN A 73 -9.17 -17.15 -9.00
N LEU A 74 -7.87 -17.34 -9.15
CA LEU A 74 -7.16 -18.57 -8.75
C LEU A 74 -7.40 -18.89 -7.27
N PHE A 75 -7.37 -17.89 -6.41
CA PHE A 75 -7.60 -18.04 -4.97
C PHE A 75 -9.06 -17.93 -4.54
N LYS A 76 -10.03 -17.93 -5.47
CA LYS A 76 -11.46 -17.78 -5.14
C LYS A 76 -11.96 -18.84 -4.14
N ASN A 77 -11.52 -20.07 -4.30
CA ASN A 77 -11.94 -21.21 -3.46
C ASN A 77 -10.91 -21.54 -2.36
N VAL A 78 -9.80 -20.79 -2.29
CA VAL A 78 -8.76 -20.97 -1.28
C VAL A 78 -9.04 -20.02 -0.12
N ASN A 79 -8.90 -20.50 1.11
CA ASN A 79 -9.06 -19.63 2.27
C ASN A 79 -7.99 -18.53 2.31
N ALA A 80 -8.35 -17.39 2.89
CA ALA A 80 -7.53 -16.19 2.85
C ALA A 80 -6.14 -16.37 3.49
N VAL A 81 -6.04 -17.16 4.55
CA VAL A 81 -4.76 -17.44 5.23
C VAL A 81 -3.84 -18.25 4.33
N THR A 82 -4.33 -19.36 3.75
CA THR A 82 -3.53 -20.21 2.85
C THR A 82 -3.11 -19.44 1.59
N ALA A 83 -4.00 -18.63 1.01
CA ALA A 83 -3.65 -17.80 -0.13
C ALA A 83 -2.52 -16.80 0.20
N SER A 84 -2.56 -16.19 1.41
CA SER A 84 -1.47 -15.32 1.87
C SER A 84 -0.17 -16.07 2.11
N GLN A 85 -0.23 -17.31 2.62
CA GLN A 85 0.96 -18.18 2.78
C GLN A 85 1.64 -18.46 1.43
N ILE A 86 0.85 -18.78 0.41
CA ILE A 86 1.35 -18.99 -0.96
C ILE A 86 1.95 -17.67 -1.50
N GLY A 87 1.36 -16.52 -1.19
CA GLY A 87 1.92 -15.21 -1.54
C GLY A 87 3.29 -14.96 -0.90
N VAL A 88 3.46 -15.31 0.38
CA VAL A 88 4.76 -15.21 1.09
C VAL A 88 5.82 -16.10 0.45
N LEU A 89 5.46 -17.30 -0.05
CA LEU A 89 6.39 -18.14 -0.82
C LEU A 89 6.82 -17.46 -2.12
N GLY A 90 5.96 -16.67 -2.75
CA GLY A 90 6.34 -15.83 -3.91
C GLY A 90 7.48 -14.87 -3.55
N TYR A 91 7.44 -14.22 -2.39
CA TYR A 91 8.56 -13.37 -1.91
C TYR A 91 9.85 -14.16 -1.70
N ALA A 92 9.75 -15.37 -1.15
CA ALA A 92 10.93 -16.22 -0.97
C ALA A 92 11.59 -16.60 -2.31
N ILE A 93 10.79 -16.97 -3.31
CA ILE A 93 11.27 -17.28 -4.67
C ILE A 93 11.92 -16.04 -5.30
N TYR A 94 11.28 -14.87 -5.20
CA TYR A 94 11.86 -13.60 -5.66
C TYR A 94 13.26 -13.38 -5.08
N LEU A 95 13.42 -13.49 -3.76
CA LEU A 95 14.70 -13.25 -3.09
C LEU A 95 15.78 -14.28 -3.53
N ILE A 96 15.43 -15.55 -3.64
CA ILE A 96 16.33 -16.60 -4.14
C ILE A 96 16.80 -16.26 -5.57
N MET A 97 15.87 -15.84 -6.44
CA MET A 97 16.21 -15.45 -7.81
C MET A 97 17.10 -14.21 -7.85
N CYS A 98 16.93 -13.24 -6.95
CA CYS A 98 17.81 -12.08 -6.83
C CYS A 98 19.21 -12.47 -6.34
N ILE A 99 19.32 -13.39 -5.38
CA ILE A 99 20.61 -13.83 -4.82
C ILE A 99 21.42 -14.60 -5.86
N PHE A 100 20.81 -15.62 -6.48
CA PHE A 100 21.50 -16.55 -7.38
C PHE A 100 21.43 -16.17 -8.86
N GLY A 101 20.51 -15.30 -9.25
CA GLY A 101 20.37 -14.86 -10.65
C GLY A 101 21.55 -14.01 -11.10
N ASN A 102 21.98 -14.23 -12.36
CA ASN A 102 23.07 -13.49 -13.01
C ASN A 102 22.65 -12.91 -14.37
N HIS A 103 21.44 -13.20 -14.84
CA HIS A 103 20.94 -12.73 -16.12
C HIS A 103 19.70 -11.85 -15.93
N PHE A 104 19.58 -10.79 -16.71
CA PHE A 104 18.45 -9.86 -16.66
C PHE A 104 17.08 -10.56 -16.76
N ALA A 105 16.98 -11.60 -17.63
CA ALA A 105 15.75 -12.39 -17.77
C ALA A 105 15.31 -13.08 -16.47
N VAL A 106 16.27 -13.50 -15.63
CA VAL A 106 15.96 -14.09 -14.31
C VAL A 106 15.34 -13.05 -13.38
N PHE A 107 15.85 -11.82 -13.43
CA PHE A 107 15.30 -10.73 -12.63
C PHE A 107 13.92 -10.30 -13.11
N LEU A 108 13.66 -10.31 -14.43
CA LEU A 108 12.30 -10.09 -14.98
C LEU A 108 11.31 -11.16 -14.47
N LEU A 109 11.73 -12.44 -14.47
CA LEU A 109 10.91 -13.51 -13.93
C LEU A 109 10.72 -13.36 -12.39
N ALA A 110 11.74 -12.90 -11.69
CA ALA A 110 11.64 -12.61 -10.26
C ALA A 110 10.55 -11.55 -9.96
N GLN A 111 10.38 -10.53 -10.82
CA GLN A 111 9.31 -9.54 -10.66
C GLN A 111 7.90 -10.15 -10.74
N PHE A 112 7.72 -11.23 -11.51
CA PHE A 112 6.45 -11.96 -11.51
C PHE A 112 6.13 -12.55 -10.14
N PHE A 113 7.09 -13.21 -9.48
CA PHE A 113 6.88 -13.80 -8.15
C PHE A 113 6.69 -12.71 -7.08
N LEU A 114 7.37 -11.58 -7.20
CA LEU A 114 7.19 -10.43 -6.30
C LEU A 114 5.78 -9.84 -6.46
N SER A 115 5.32 -9.60 -7.70
CA SER A 115 3.96 -9.12 -7.99
C SER A 115 2.90 -10.09 -7.50
N PHE A 116 3.11 -11.39 -7.71
CA PHE A 116 2.22 -12.44 -7.23
C PHE A 116 2.11 -12.39 -5.69
N GLY A 117 3.23 -12.26 -4.99
CA GLY A 117 3.27 -12.12 -3.54
C GLY A 117 2.50 -10.90 -3.06
N TYR A 118 2.70 -9.72 -3.67
CA TYR A 118 1.98 -8.49 -3.33
C TYR A 118 0.46 -8.63 -3.48
N ILE A 119 0.01 -9.24 -4.58
CA ILE A 119 -1.41 -9.41 -4.85
C ILE A 119 -2.03 -10.41 -3.86
N ALA A 120 -1.41 -11.56 -3.68
CA ALA A 120 -1.92 -12.60 -2.79
C ALA A 120 -1.97 -12.14 -1.33
N CYS A 121 -0.87 -11.56 -0.80
CA CYS A 121 -0.81 -11.04 0.55
C CYS A 121 -1.70 -9.78 0.72
N GLY A 122 -1.69 -8.87 -0.24
CA GLY A 122 -2.46 -7.63 -0.16
C GLY A 122 -3.96 -7.84 -0.20
N ILE A 123 -4.48 -8.64 -1.15
CA ILE A 123 -5.93 -8.85 -1.30
C ILE A 123 -6.44 -9.84 -0.25
N LYS A 124 -5.81 -11.01 -0.15
CA LYS A 124 -6.28 -12.07 0.75
C LYS A 124 -5.92 -11.78 2.20
N GLY A 125 -4.76 -11.19 2.49
CA GLY A 125 -4.41 -10.74 3.83
C GLY A 125 -5.43 -9.74 4.37
N ASN A 126 -5.78 -8.72 3.61
CA ASN A 126 -6.82 -7.75 4.00
C ASN A 126 -8.19 -8.41 4.22
N SER A 127 -8.52 -9.43 3.44
CA SER A 127 -9.75 -10.21 3.62
C SER A 127 -9.81 -10.92 4.97
N VAL A 128 -8.67 -11.40 5.51
CA VAL A 128 -8.62 -12.01 6.86
C VAL A 128 -9.07 -11.00 7.93
N LEU A 129 -8.56 -9.76 7.87
CA LEU A 129 -8.95 -8.72 8.82
C LEU A 129 -10.42 -8.35 8.66
N THR A 130 -10.85 -8.03 7.43
CA THR A 130 -12.21 -7.58 7.14
C THR A 130 -13.25 -8.63 7.59
N LYS A 131 -13.06 -9.90 7.20
CA LYS A 131 -13.98 -10.98 7.59
C LYS A 131 -13.97 -11.23 9.10
N SER A 132 -12.79 -11.15 9.75
CA SER A 132 -12.71 -11.31 11.21
C SER A 132 -13.45 -10.19 11.94
N LEU A 133 -13.30 -8.93 11.52
CA LEU A 133 -14.00 -7.80 12.11
C LEU A 133 -15.51 -7.84 11.86
N ASN A 134 -15.95 -8.21 10.64
CA ASN A 134 -17.38 -8.35 10.31
C ASN A 134 -18.07 -9.38 11.19
N ILE A 135 -17.46 -10.56 11.39
CA ILE A 135 -18.03 -11.61 12.26
C ILE A 135 -18.09 -11.13 13.71
N LEU A 136 -17.09 -10.37 14.16
CA LEU A 136 -17.05 -9.76 15.50
C LEU A 136 -17.95 -8.53 15.65
N LYS A 137 -18.59 -8.06 14.56
CA LYS A 137 -19.39 -6.80 14.52
C LYS A 137 -18.56 -5.56 14.90
N ARG A 138 -17.27 -5.55 14.53
CA ARG A 138 -16.27 -4.51 14.87
C ARG A 138 -15.69 -3.85 13.62
N ASP A 139 -16.51 -3.64 12.59
CA ASP A 139 -16.05 -3.07 11.30
C ASP A 139 -15.41 -1.69 11.46
N LYS A 140 -15.84 -0.92 12.45
CA LYS A 140 -15.32 0.40 12.80
C LYS A 140 -13.83 0.38 13.19
N ASP A 141 -13.35 -0.74 13.73
CA ASP A 141 -11.95 -0.89 14.15
C ASP A 141 -10.97 -1.09 12.98
N TYR A 142 -11.46 -1.24 11.74
CA TYR A 142 -10.61 -1.54 10.59
C TYR A 142 -9.48 -0.52 10.41
N ASP A 143 -9.81 0.77 10.35
CA ASP A 143 -8.81 1.84 10.16
C ASP A 143 -7.74 1.83 11.24
N ARG A 144 -8.17 1.62 12.48
CA ARG A 144 -7.28 1.57 13.63
C ARG A 144 -6.31 0.39 13.55
N VAL A 145 -6.81 -0.81 13.24
CA VAL A 145 -6.00 -2.04 13.18
C VAL A 145 -5.09 -2.03 11.96
N TYR A 146 -5.63 -1.65 10.80
CA TYR A 146 -4.88 -1.56 9.55
C TYR A 146 -3.80 -0.47 9.63
N GLY A 147 -4.15 0.72 10.14
CA GLY A 147 -3.22 1.82 10.33
C GLY A 147 -2.06 1.48 11.29
N LYS A 148 -2.32 0.68 12.34
CA LYS A 148 -1.25 0.16 13.20
C LYS A 148 -0.27 -0.73 12.45
N GLY A 149 -0.77 -1.61 11.57
CA GLY A 149 0.07 -2.49 10.76
C GLY A 149 0.96 -1.70 9.80
N ILE A 150 0.39 -0.73 9.10
CA ILE A 150 1.13 0.15 8.19
C ILE A 150 2.14 1.02 8.96
N SER A 151 1.77 1.54 10.13
CA SER A 151 2.71 2.28 10.98
C SER A 151 3.90 1.42 11.38
N LEU A 152 3.66 0.18 11.80
CA LEU A 152 4.72 -0.77 12.16
C LEU A 152 5.65 -1.07 10.97
N PHE A 153 5.09 -1.25 9.78
CA PHE A 153 5.88 -1.41 8.54
C PHE A 153 6.86 -0.25 8.35
N TYR A 154 6.38 1.00 8.42
CA TYR A 154 7.24 2.16 8.22
C TYR A 154 8.30 2.33 9.32
N VAL A 155 8.01 1.91 10.56
CA VAL A 155 9.01 1.86 11.64
C VAL A 155 10.11 0.85 11.30
N LEU A 156 9.73 -0.35 10.87
CA LEU A 156 10.67 -1.39 10.45
C LEU A 156 11.49 -0.96 9.22
N GLU A 157 10.87 -0.28 8.26
CA GLU A 157 11.55 0.28 7.08
C GLU A 157 12.55 1.37 7.48
N ALA A 158 12.20 2.23 8.45
CA ALA A 158 13.11 3.26 8.96
C ALA A 158 14.34 2.66 9.66
N ILE A 159 14.13 1.66 10.53
CA ILE A 159 15.22 0.92 11.18
C ILE A 159 16.08 0.23 10.12
N GLY A 160 15.41 -0.38 9.15
CA GLY A 160 16.06 -1.03 8.02
C GLY A 160 16.91 -0.07 7.18
N ALA A 161 16.42 1.11 6.87
CA ALA A 161 17.14 2.09 6.07
C ALA A 161 18.48 2.49 6.70
N ILE A 162 18.55 2.56 8.03
CA ILE A 162 19.80 2.82 8.74
C ILE A 162 20.68 1.56 8.78
N GLY A 163 20.14 0.46 9.32
CA GLY A 163 20.93 -0.75 9.58
C GLY A 163 21.42 -1.46 8.34
N ILE A 164 20.54 -1.57 7.32
CA ILE A 164 20.82 -2.36 6.10
C ILE A 164 21.94 -1.71 5.26
N THR A 165 22.08 -0.39 5.32
CA THR A 165 23.15 0.33 4.61
C THR A 165 24.53 -0.07 5.16
N TYR A 166 24.67 -0.21 6.47
CA TYR A 166 25.92 -0.68 7.10
C TYR A 166 26.18 -2.15 6.75
N ILE A 167 25.16 -3.00 6.81
CA ILE A 167 25.26 -4.43 6.47
C ILE A 167 25.63 -4.59 4.99
N TYR A 168 25.04 -3.80 4.11
CA TYR A 168 25.32 -3.81 2.69
C TYR A 168 26.79 -3.45 2.39
N ASN A 169 27.33 -2.44 3.05
CA ASN A 169 28.74 -2.04 2.89
C ASN A 169 29.72 -3.10 3.39
N TRP A 170 29.32 -3.90 4.38
CA TRP A 170 30.10 -5.03 4.85
C TRP A 170 30.00 -6.24 3.91
N GLN A 171 28.80 -6.66 3.57
CA GLN A 171 28.53 -7.79 2.68
C GLN A 171 27.17 -7.64 2.00
N PRO A 172 27.11 -7.27 0.71
CA PRO A 172 25.87 -6.96 0.01
C PRO A 172 24.81 -8.07 0.02
N TYR A 173 25.22 -9.32 -0.12
CA TYR A 173 24.30 -10.47 -0.13
C TYR A 173 23.67 -10.77 1.23
N VAL A 174 24.33 -10.41 2.33
CA VAL A 174 23.80 -10.63 3.70
C VAL A 174 22.47 -9.86 3.90
N ALA A 175 22.33 -8.68 3.31
CA ALA A 175 21.09 -7.92 3.35
C ALA A 175 19.89 -8.69 2.73
N TYR A 176 20.11 -9.38 1.61
CA TYR A 176 19.11 -10.22 0.96
C TYR A 176 18.81 -11.48 1.78
N TRP A 177 19.83 -12.10 2.38
CA TRP A 177 19.64 -13.26 3.25
C TRP A 177 18.86 -12.91 4.54
N ILE A 178 19.07 -11.73 5.11
CA ILE A 178 18.26 -11.23 6.24
C ILE A 178 16.79 -11.10 5.82
N SER A 179 16.54 -10.50 4.66
CA SER A 179 15.19 -10.37 4.11
C SER A 179 14.54 -11.74 3.86
N PHE A 180 15.30 -12.69 3.34
CA PHE A 180 14.85 -14.08 3.16
C PHE A 180 14.48 -14.74 4.50
N ALA A 181 15.31 -14.58 5.52
CA ALA A 181 15.02 -15.08 6.87
C ALA A 181 13.75 -14.47 7.45
N VAL A 182 13.51 -13.17 7.23
CA VAL A 182 12.26 -12.50 7.63
C VAL A 182 11.06 -13.09 6.89
N VAL A 183 11.16 -13.33 5.58
CA VAL A 183 10.07 -13.93 4.79
C VAL A 183 9.75 -15.35 5.29
N ILE A 184 10.75 -16.17 5.61
CA ILE A 184 10.55 -17.50 6.22
C ILE A 184 9.90 -17.38 7.60
N PHE A 185 10.34 -16.44 8.43
CA PHE A 185 9.68 -16.17 9.70
C PHE A 185 8.20 -15.82 9.52
N VAL A 186 7.88 -14.95 8.57
CA VAL A 186 6.49 -14.56 8.24
C VAL A 186 5.66 -15.74 7.77
N PHE A 187 6.25 -16.63 6.96
CA PHE A 187 5.58 -17.85 6.55
C PHE A 187 5.12 -18.68 7.77
N PHE A 188 6.02 -18.92 8.72
CA PHE A 188 5.67 -19.63 9.95
C PHE A 188 4.71 -18.81 10.84
N TYR A 189 4.89 -17.50 10.94
CA TYR A 189 3.99 -16.63 11.69
C TYR A 189 2.54 -16.71 11.16
N SER A 190 2.36 -16.85 9.86
CA SER A 190 1.05 -16.92 9.23
C SER A 190 0.19 -18.11 9.70
N PHE A 191 0.79 -19.22 10.18
CA PHE A 191 0.05 -20.35 10.77
C PHE A 191 -0.64 -20.01 12.09
N LEU A 192 -0.24 -18.91 12.75
CA LEU A 192 -0.93 -18.42 13.94
C LEU A 192 -2.28 -17.77 13.61
N LEU A 193 -2.47 -17.31 12.38
CA LEU A 193 -3.75 -16.77 11.90
C LEU A 193 -4.72 -17.93 11.61
N LYS A 194 -6.00 -17.72 11.90
CA LYS A 194 -7.07 -18.68 11.63
C LYS A 194 -7.97 -18.17 10.52
N SER A 195 -8.34 -19.05 9.62
CA SER A 195 -9.23 -18.72 8.50
C SER A 195 -10.63 -18.38 8.98
N PRO A 196 -11.13 -17.14 8.76
CA PRO A 196 -12.47 -16.76 9.16
C PRO A 196 -13.55 -17.49 8.34
N GLU A 197 -13.25 -17.94 7.12
CA GLU A 197 -14.18 -18.66 6.25
C GLU A 197 -14.66 -19.98 6.86
N LYS A 198 -13.81 -20.68 7.56
CA LYS A 198 -14.17 -21.94 8.25
C LYS A 198 -15.27 -21.74 9.28
N PHE A 199 -15.30 -20.58 9.90
CA PHE A 199 -16.31 -20.23 10.90
C PHE A 199 -17.61 -19.75 10.27
N GLN A 200 -17.58 -19.09 9.13
CA GLN A 200 -18.79 -18.73 8.38
C GLN A 200 -19.54 -19.96 7.89
N GLN A 201 -18.84 -20.98 7.38
CA GLN A 201 -19.45 -22.23 6.95
C GLN A 201 -20.14 -22.99 8.10
N GLN A 202 -19.54 -22.98 9.30
CA GLN A 202 -20.16 -23.62 10.47
C GLN A 202 -21.46 -22.92 10.92
N ASN A 203 -21.51 -21.60 10.86
CA ASN A 203 -22.73 -20.85 11.20
C ASN A 203 -23.85 -21.06 10.16
N ILE A 204 -23.53 -21.15 8.88
CA ILE A 204 -24.50 -21.46 7.83
C ILE A 204 -25.10 -22.86 8.03
N VAL A 205 -24.32 -23.84 8.51
CA VAL A 205 -24.82 -25.19 8.81
C VAL A 205 -25.71 -25.21 10.07
N ILE A 206 -25.49 -24.31 11.02
CA ILE A 206 -26.33 -24.16 12.21
C ILE A 206 -27.65 -23.47 11.86
N ASP A 207 -27.64 -22.41 11.05
CA ASP A 207 -28.83 -21.72 10.56
C ASP A 207 -29.61 -22.53 9.52
N ALA A 208 -28.95 -23.40 8.75
CA ALA A 208 -29.60 -24.29 7.76
C ALA A 208 -30.45 -25.44 8.41
N ARG A 209 -30.44 -25.55 9.73
CA ARG A 209 -31.44 -26.40 10.47
C ARG A 209 -32.78 -25.72 10.62
N GLN A 210 -32.92 -24.44 10.24
CA GLN A 210 -34.20 -23.79 9.97
C GLN A 210 -34.49 -23.91 8.46
N PRO A 211 -35.67 -24.39 8.02
CA PRO A 211 -35.97 -24.57 6.61
C PRO A 211 -36.10 -23.20 5.92
N ALA A 212 -35.01 -22.65 5.46
CA ALA A 212 -35.03 -21.49 4.59
C ALA A 212 -34.90 -21.97 3.13
N THR A 213 -35.89 -21.68 2.35
CA THR A 213 -35.97 -21.79 0.90
C THR A 213 -34.71 -21.20 0.24
N ALA A 214 -33.67 -22.01 0.08
CA ALA A 214 -32.43 -21.66 -0.64
C ALA A 214 -32.68 -21.82 -2.13
N THR A 215 -33.30 -20.83 -2.76
CA THR A 215 -33.32 -20.68 -4.21
C THR A 215 -31.93 -20.20 -4.68
N THR A 216 -31.33 -21.02 -5.46
CA THR A 216 -30.18 -20.86 -6.37
C THR A 216 -30.02 -19.47 -6.97
N ASP A 217 -29.12 -18.64 -6.38
CA ASP A 217 -28.89 -17.27 -6.86
C ASP A 217 -27.42 -17.03 -7.30
N LYS A 218 -26.78 -17.99 -8.01
CA LYS A 218 -25.45 -17.75 -8.62
C LYS A 218 -25.48 -16.62 -9.68
N HIS A 219 -26.54 -16.57 -10.49
CA HIS A 219 -26.73 -15.52 -11.50
C HIS A 219 -27.03 -14.14 -10.90
N LYS A 220 -27.69 -14.08 -9.74
CA LYS A 220 -27.97 -12.80 -9.04
C LYS A 220 -26.70 -12.18 -8.44
N LYS A 221 -25.70 -13.00 -7.99
CA LYS A 221 -24.43 -12.50 -7.42
C LYS A 221 -23.53 -11.81 -8.43
N GLU A 222 -23.43 -12.31 -9.67
CA GLU A 222 -22.64 -11.65 -10.71
C GLU A 222 -23.26 -10.33 -11.17
N SER A 223 -24.58 -10.27 -11.27
CA SER A 223 -25.29 -9.04 -11.63
C SER A 223 -25.09 -7.92 -10.59
N THR A 224 -24.91 -8.27 -9.31
CA THR A 224 -24.72 -7.28 -8.23
C THR A 224 -23.32 -6.66 -8.29
N PHE A 225 -22.29 -7.45 -8.54
CA PHE A 225 -20.91 -6.92 -8.67
C PHE A 225 -20.76 -6.01 -9.89
N LEU A 226 -21.34 -6.37 -11.03
CA LEU A 226 -21.37 -5.51 -12.22
C LEU A 226 -22.08 -4.17 -11.97
N LYS A 227 -23.12 -4.16 -11.13
CA LYS A 227 -23.76 -2.91 -10.70
C LYS A 227 -22.84 -2.05 -9.83
N VAL A 228 -22.01 -2.67 -8.94
CA VAL A 228 -21.01 -1.95 -8.16
C VAL A 228 -19.96 -1.33 -9.08
N LEU A 229 -19.43 -2.09 -10.04
CA LEU A 229 -18.43 -1.60 -11.01
C LEU A 229 -18.96 -0.42 -11.84
N LYS A 230 -20.23 -0.44 -12.22
CA LYS A 230 -20.88 0.64 -12.99
C LYS A 230 -21.35 1.80 -12.11
N SER A 231 -21.23 1.70 -10.79
CA SER A 231 -21.67 2.79 -9.92
C SER A 231 -20.77 4.02 -10.08
N PRO A 232 -21.34 5.22 -10.23
CA PRO A 232 -20.54 6.45 -10.36
C PRO A 232 -19.57 6.65 -9.18
N PHE A 233 -19.96 6.24 -8.00
CA PHE A 233 -19.10 6.27 -6.81
C PHE A 233 -17.83 5.44 -7.00
N PHE A 234 -17.96 4.18 -7.44
CA PHE A 234 -16.82 3.28 -7.58
C PHE A 234 -15.89 3.73 -8.72
N ILE A 235 -16.46 4.20 -9.83
CA ILE A 235 -15.67 4.75 -10.95
C ILE A 235 -14.87 5.97 -10.49
N CYS A 236 -15.50 6.93 -9.80
CA CYS A 236 -14.81 8.11 -9.29
C CYS A 236 -13.72 7.74 -8.25
N LEU A 237 -13.97 6.74 -7.40
CA LEU A 237 -12.99 6.21 -6.47
C LEU A 237 -11.78 5.62 -7.21
N LEU A 238 -12.00 4.82 -8.26
CA LEU A 238 -10.93 4.24 -9.06
C LEU A 238 -10.11 5.32 -9.78
N MET A 239 -10.76 6.31 -10.38
CA MET A 239 -10.06 7.43 -11.04
C MET A 239 -9.23 8.25 -10.04
N PHE A 240 -9.78 8.53 -8.88
CA PHE A 240 -9.07 9.20 -7.80
C PHE A 240 -7.85 8.40 -7.33
N MET A 241 -8.01 7.08 -7.13
CA MET A 241 -6.92 6.21 -6.72
C MET A 241 -5.84 6.05 -7.79
N PHE A 242 -6.22 6.00 -9.07
CA PHE A 242 -5.28 6.01 -10.19
C PHE A 242 -4.33 7.21 -10.11
N LEU A 243 -4.87 8.41 -9.99
CA LEU A 243 -4.08 9.65 -9.93
C LEU A 243 -3.29 9.77 -8.62
N MET A 244 -3.93 9.53 -7.49
CA MET A 244 -3.28 9.66 -6.19
C MET A 244 -2.17 8.63 -6.00
N ARG A 245 -2.36 7.38 -6.45
CA ARG A 245 -1.33 6.35 -6.33
C ARG A 245 -0.13 6.65 -7.22
N GLY A 246 -0.35 7.07 -8.45
CA GLY A 246 0.70 7.49 -9.35
C GLY A 246 1.49 8.67 -8.78
N THR A 247 0.81 9.72 -8.31
CA THR A 247 1.45 10.91 -7.76
C THR A 247 2.24 10.62 -6.47
N THR A 248 1.64 9.83 -5.56
CA THR A 248 2.31 9.51 -4.28
C THR A 248 3.48 8.55 -4.45
N SER A 249 3.51 7.72 -5.48
CA SER A 249 4.65 6.84 -5.75
C SER A 249 5.89 7.63 -6.16
N ILE A 250 5.70 8.66 -6.96
CA ILE A 250 6.78 9.56 -7.41
C ILE A 250 7.42 10.31 -6.24
N THR A 251 6.68 10.62 -5.18
CA THR A 251 7.19 11.35 -4.02
C THR A 251 8.46 10.72 -3.45
N ASN A 252 8.49 9.40 -3.26
CA ASN A 252 9.66 8.71 -2.73
C ASN A 252 10.85 8.76 -3.71
N SER A 253 10.59 8.53 -5.00
CA SER A 253 11.63 8.53 -6.05
C SER A 253 12.19 9.92 -6.22
N ASN A 254 11.33 10.94 -6.23
CA ASN A 254 11.69 12.34 -6.33
C ASN A 254 12.58 12.80 -5.16
N PHE A 255 12.23 12.40 -3.95
CA PHE A 255 13.02 12.70 -2.75
C PHE A 255 14.38 12.02 -2.77
N LYS A 256 14.46 10.75 -3.16
CA LYS A 256 15.73 10.02 -3.29
C LYS A 256 16.63 10.67 -4.33
N MET A 257 16.08 11.06 -5.49
CA MET A 257 16.80 11.73 -6.55
C MET A 257 17.37 13.07 -6.08
N TYR A 258 16.57 13.88 -5.40
CA TYR A 258 17.06 15.14 -4.83
C TYR A 258 18.19 14.94 -3.83
N LEU A 259 18.03 13.98 -2.89
CA LEU A 259 19.10 13.66 -1.93
C LEU A 259 20.39 13.21 -2.62
N GLN A 260 20.28 12.42 -3.69
CA GLN A 260 21.43 11.97 -4.46
C GLN A 260 22.13 13.15 -5.13
N GLN A 261 21.39 14.06 -5.77
CA GLN A 261 21.97 15.25 -6.41
C GLN A 261 22.76 16.13 -5.42
N ILE A 262 22.21 16.39 -4.23
CA ILE A 262 22.91 17.22 -3.23
C ILE A 262 24.14 16.53 -2.63
N ILE A 263 24.15 15.20 -2.59
CA ILE A 263 25.32 14.40 -2.20
C ILE A 263 26.39 14.48 -3.29
N GLU A 264 26.04 14.32 -4.55
CA GLU A 264 26.95 14.42 -5.69
C GLU A 264 27.57 15.83 -5.81
N LEU A 265 26.81 16.87 -5.46
CA LEU A 265 27.31 18.24 -5.35
C LEU A 265 28.20 18.49 -4.12
N GLY A 266 28.42 17.50 -3.28
CA GLY A 266 29.22 17.61 -2.04
C GLY A 266 28.56 18.45 -0.94
N ALA A 267 27.29 18.85 -1.10
CA ALA A 267 26.58 19.66 -0.12
C ALA A 267 26.04 18.84 1.07
N LEU A 268 25.99 17.50 0.95
CA LEU A 268 25.54 16.59 2.00
C LEU A 268 26.42 15.33 2.01
N PRO A 269 26.89 14.86 3.19
CA PRO A 269 27.60 13.58 3.29
C PRO A 269 26.70 12.40 2.91
N ALA A 270 27.22 11.44 2.14
CA ALA A 270 26.47 10.24 1.71
C ALA A 270 25.92 9.43 2.89
N SER A 271 26.61 9.44 4.04
CA SER A 271 26.15 8.79 5.27
C SER A 271 24.84 9.35 5.83
N MET A 272 24.49 10.60 5.52
CA MET A 272 23.25 11.23 5.99
C MET A 272 22.01 10.77 5.21
N PHE A 273 22.17 10.19 4.01
CA PHE A 273 21.05 9.72 3.19
C PHE A 273 20.11 8.80 3.98
N GLY A 274 20.67 7.76 4.60
CA GLY A 274 19.89 6.78 5.37
C GLY A 274 19.15 7.40 6.55
N TYR A 275 19.79 8.32 7.27
CA TYR A 275 19.16 9.01 8.42
C TYR A 275 18.01 9.92 8.00
N ILE A 276 18.22 10.73 6.94
CA ILE A 276 17.19 11.64 6.41
C ILE A 276 16.00 10.82 5.87
N TYR A 277 16.26 9.76 5.12
CA TYR A 277 15.21 8.90 4.59
C TYR A 277 14.44 8.19 5.71
N ALA A 278 15.14 7.67 6.73
CA ALA A 278 14.54 7.08 7.92
C ALA A 278 13.64 8.06 8.68
N GLY A 279 14.05 9.32 8.81
CA GLY A 279 13.22 10.37 9.42
C GLY A 279 11.88 10.54 8.71
N GLY A 280 11.85 10.57 7.39
CA GLY A 280 10.62 10.60 6.60
C GLY A 280 9.74 9.37 6.81
N LYS A 281 10.33 8.18 6.89
CA LYS A 281 9.59 6.93 7.16
C LYS A 281 8.99 6.89 8.57
N LEU A 282 9.68 7.40 9.59
CA LEU A 282 9.14 7.53 10.94
C LEU A 282 7.95 8.49 10.99
N LEU A 283 8.02 9.63 10.30
CA LEU A 283 6.90 10.55 10.19
C LEU A 283 5.71 9.91 9.46
N THR A 284 5.97 9.14 8.40
CA THR A 284 4.93 8.34 7.71
C THR A 284 4.31 7.30 8.66
N ALA A 285 5.11 6.68 9.53
CA ALA A 285 4.60 5.76 10.56
C ALA A 285 3.65 6.46 11.53
N ILE A 286 4.04 7.64 12.01
CA ILE A 286 3.22 8.46 12.92
C ILE A 286 1.92 8.87 12.25
N SER A 287 1.99 9.41 11.03
CA SER A 287 0.81 9.84 10.27
C SER A 287 -0.17 8.68 10.02
N SER A 288 0.34 7.50 9.67
CA SER A 288 -0.47 6.29 9.47
C SER A 288 -1.14 5.80 10.75
N LYS A 289 -0.44 5.88 11.90
CA LYS A 289 -0.96 5.47 13.20
C LYS A 289 -2.12 6.37 13.66
N TYR A 290 -1.99 7.67 13.43
CA TYR A 290 -2.97 8.66 13.91
C TYR A 290 -3.98 9.08 12.85
N GLN A 291 -3.92 8.52 11.64
CA GLN A 291 -4.82 8.84 10.55
C GLN A 291 -6.30 8.71 10.94
N PHE A 292 -6.66 7.69 11.72
CA PHE A 292 -8.05 7.48 12.14
C PHE A 292 -8.57 8.66 12.97
N LYS A 293 -7.75 9.24 13.89
CA LYS A 293 -8.13 10.42 14.68
C LYS A 293 -8.32 11.64 13.79
N PHE A 294 -7.43 11.80 12.79
CA PHE A 294 -7.53 12.86 11.81
C PHE A 294 -8.83 12.73 11.00
N ASN A 295 -9.15 11.51 10.57
CA ASN A 295 -10.36 11.21 9.84
C ASN A 295 -11.62 11.46 10.67
N LEU A 296 -11.64 11.08 11.96
CA LEU A 296 -12.74 11.38 12.89
C LEU A 296 -12.99 12.89 13.02
N LYS A 297 -11.91 13.68 13.13
CA LYS A 297 -12.00 15.13 13.30
C LYS A 297 -12.47 15.87 12.05
N PHE A 298 -11.96 15.49 10.88
CA PHE A 298 -12.18 16.23 9.63
C PHE A 298 -13.15 15.53 8.65
N GLY A 299 -13.45 14.24 8.86
CA GLY A 299 -14.33 13.46 7.98
C GLY A 299 -13.89 13.52 6.53
N VAL A 300 -14.83 13.78 5.62
CA VAL A 300 -14.57 13.87 4.17
C VAL A 300 -13.60 15.02 3.83
N ARG A 301 -13.52 16.06 4.64
CA ARG A 301 -12.57 17.18 4.45
C ARG A 301 -11.11 16.72 4.51
N SER A 302 -10.83 15.58 5.14
CA SER A 302 -9.48 14.98 5.17
C SER A 302 -8.92 14.77 3.77
N ILE A 303 -9.75 14.36 2.79
CA ILE A 303 -9.33 14.17 1.40
C ILE A 303 -8.87 15.50 0.80
N ILE A 304 -9.65 16.56 1.02
CA ILE A 304 -9.31 17.89 0.49
C ILE A 304 -7.96 18.35 1.07
N ILE A 305 -7.77 18.19 2.39
CA ILE A 305 -6.53 18.57 3.06
C ILE A 305 -5.35 17.80 2.47
N PHE A 306 -5.46 16.47 2.29
CA PHE A 306 -4.39 15.65 1.72
C PHE A 306 -4.05 16.05 0.29
N VAL A 307 -5.05 16.24 -0.57
CA VAL A 307 -4.85 16.61 -1.97
C VAL A 307 -4.23 18.00 -2.10
N VAL A 308 -4.78 18.99 -1.41
CA VAL A 308 -4.25 20.35 -1.45
C VAL A 308 -2.83 20.41 -0.91
N SER A 309 -2.57 19.74 0.23
CA SER A 309 -1.22 19.67 0.80
C SER A 309 -0.21 19.00 -0.14
N LEU A 310 -0.63 17.96 -0.87
CA LEU A 310 0.21 17.29 -1.85
C LEU A 310 0.55 18.23 -3.02
N ILE A 311 -0.46 18.88 -3.61
CA ILE A 311 -0.26 19.80 -4.73
C ILE A 311 0.63 20.97 -4.32
N VAL A 312 0.32 21.64 -3.21
CA VAL A 312 1.10 22.77 -2.71
C VAL A 312 2.55 22.38 -2.41
N SER A 313 2.76 21.19 -1.82
CA SER A 313 4.10 20.73 -1.49
C SER A 313 4.97 20.44 -2.73
N PHE A 314 4.41 19.94 -3.83
CA PHE A 314 5.18 19.76 -5.07
C PHE A 314 5.57 21.11 -5.70
N PHE A 315 4.65 22.06 -5.75
CA PHE A 315 4.97 23.42 -6.23
C PHE A 315 5.99 24.12 -5.34
N ALA A 316 5.85 23.99 -4.01
CA ALA A 316 6.80 24.58 -3.06
C ALA A 316 8.20 23.95 -3.19
N ALA A 317 8.30 22.62 -3.29
CA ALA A 317 9.58 21.94 -3.50
C ALA A 317 10.26 22.39 -4.80
N GLY A 318 9.49 22.44 -5.89
CA GLY A 318 9.98 22.93 -7.19
C GLY A 318 10.41 24.39 -7.15
N ALA A 319 9.63 25.26 -6.53
CA ALA A 319 9.96 26.69 -6.41
C ALA A 319 11.24 26.90 -5.57
N VAL A 320 11.39 26.22 -4.43
CA VAL A 320 12.61 26.28 -3.62
C VAL A 320 13.84 25.83 -4.41
N ALA A 321 13.72 24.72 -5.15
CA ALA A 321 14.81 24.18 -5.94
C ALA A 321 15.23 25.07 -7.12
N MET A 322 14.29 25.87 -7.68
CA MET A 322 14.57 26.77 -8.81
C MET A 322 15.05 28.15 -8.37
N LEU A 323 14.47 28.70 -7.28
CA LEU A 323 14.67 30.11 -6.92
C LEU A 323 15.77 30.31 -5.86
N MET A 324 16.11 29.25 -5.11
CA MET A 324 17.10 29.34 -4.05
C MET A 324 18.41 28.66 -4.43
N PRO A 325 19.57 29.26 -4.09
CA PRO A 325 20.86 28.58 -4.25
C PRO A 325 20.91 27.33 -3.35
N VAL A 326 21.74 26.35 -3.75
CA VAL A 326 21.98 25.14 -2.96
C VAL A 326 22.75 25.52 -1.69
N ASN A 327 22.02 25.66 -0.59
CA ASN A 327 22.57 25.95 0.73
C ASN A 327 21.78 25.18 1.81
N TRP A 328 22.22 25.22 3.04
CA TRP A 328 21.58 24.51 4.14
C TRP A 328 20.10 24.86 4.34
N ILE A 329 19.70 26.10 4.02
CA ILE A 329 18.31 26.55 4.14
C ILE A 329 17.45 25.87 3.08
N SER A 330 17.86 25.95 1.80
CA SER A 330 17.11 25.33 0.69
C SER A 330 17.02 23.79 0.85
N ILE A 331 18.14 23.16 1.25
CA ILE A 331 18.20 21.72 1.52
C ILE A 331 17.20 21.34 2.63
N THR A 332 17.24 22.07 3.75
CA THR A 332 16.34 21.81 4.89
C THR A 332 14.87 22.01 4.50
N LEU A 333 14.55 23.06 3.77
CA LEU A 333 13.19 23.33 3.30
C LEU A 333 12.67 22.20 2.41
N ILE A 334 13.45 21.72 1.45
CA ILE A 334 13.03 20.63 0.56
C ILE A 334 12.87 19.31 1.35
N ILE A 335 13.74 19.03 2.30
CA ILE A 335 13.60 17.87 3.19
C ILE A 335 12.27 17.94 3.99
N VAL A 336 11.96 19.08 4.59
CA VAL A 336 10.72 19.29 5.36
C VAL A 336 9.50 19.15 4.45
N ILE A 337 9.51 19.75 3.27
CA ILE A 337 8.43 19.64 2.28
C ILE A 337 8.24 18.17 1.85
N SER A 338 9.34 17.46 1.58
CA SER A 338 9.29 16.04 1.21
C SER A 338 8.74 15.16 2.35
N TYR A 339 9.04 15.51 3.59
CA TYR A 339 8.45 14.84 4.77
C TYR A 339 6.94 15.03 4.84
N VAL A 340 6.44 16.24 4.53
CA VAL A 340 4.99 16.49 4.43
C VAL A 340 4.37 15.62 3.34
N GLN A 341 5.00 15.52 2.18
CA GLN A 341 4.54 14.64 1.10
C GLN A 341 4.47 13.17 1.55
N MET A 342 5.53 12.67 2.21
CA MET A 342 5.57 11.29 2.72
C MET A 342 4.47 11.03 3.76
N CYS A 343 4.13 12.00 4.60
CA CYS A 343 3.05 11.89 5.58
C CYS A 343 1.66 11.72 4.95
N ILE A 344 1.46 12.13 3.70
CA ILE A 344 0.16 12.06 3.01
C ILE A 344 -0.08 10.70 2.35
N ILE A 345 0.98 10.01 1.92
CA ILE A 345 0.93 8.79 1.10
C ILE A 345 0.04 7.71 1.75
N SER A 346 0.38 7.33 2.97
CA SER A 346 -0.27 6.21 3.67
C SER A 346 -1.66 6.56 4.19
N PRO A 347 -1.89 7.71 4.85
CA PRO A 347 -3.22 8.11 5.31
C PRO A 347 -4.26 8.17 4.19
N CYS A 348 -3.91 8.69 3.02
CA CYS A 348 -4.81 8.75 1.87
C CYS A 348 -5.27 7.34 1.45
N ARG A 349 -4.37 6.38 1.41
CA ARG A 349 -4.68 5.00 1.04
C ARG A 349 -5.56 4.30 2.08
N ILE A 350 -5.27 4.48 3.36
CA ILE A 350 -6.07 3.91 4.46
C ILE A 350 -7.50 4.47 4.40
N PHE A 351 -7.62 5.76 4.19
CA PHE A 351 -8.89 6.45 4.08
C PHE A 351 -9.78 5.88 2.95
N VAL A 352 -9.22 5.71 1.75
CA VAL A 352 -9.96 5.14 0.62
C VAL A 352 -10.37 3.69 0.88
N ASN A 353 -9.50 2.90 1.53
CA ASN A 353 -9.83 1.54 1.92
C ASN A 353 -11.05 1.48 2.84
N ASN A 354 -11.14 2.38 3.79
CA ASN A 354 -12.28 2.48 4.70
C ASN A 354 -13.57 2.77 3.93
N TYR A 355 -13.57 3.76 3.04
CA TYR A 355 -14.76 4.05 2.22
C TYR A 355 -15.19 2.87 1.34
N MET A 356 -14.23 2.13 0.80
CA MET A 356 -14.56 0.91 0.06
C MET A 356 -15.29 -0.11 0.94
N GLN A 357 -14.84 -0.31 2.18
CA GLN A 357 -15.49 -1.27 3.09
C GLN A 357 -16.90 -0.85 3.50
N VAL A 358 -17.10 0.45 3.73
CA VAL A 358 -18.43 0.98 4.06
C VAL A 358 -19.40 0.86 2.89
N CYS A 359 -18.89 0.97 1.66
CA CYS A 359 -19.73 1.09 0.45
C CYS A 359 -19.98 -0.22 -0.29
N ILE A 360 -19.13 -1.23 -0.08
CA ILE A 360 -19.16 -2.48 -0.84
C ILE A 360 -19.52 -3.64 0.10
N SER A 361 -20.31 -4.57 -0.41
CA SER A 361 -20.72 -5.73 0.38
C SER A 361 -19.50 -6.60 0.76
N PRO A 362 -19.48 -7.25 1.94
CA PRO A 362 -18.38 -8.14 2.34
C PRO A 362 -18.12 -9.28 1.35
N GLN A 363 -19.13 -9.65 0.55
CA GLN A 363 -19.05 -10.71 -0.45
C GLN A 363 -18.29 -10.27 -1.72
N ASP A 364 -18.38 -8.98 -2.08
CA ASP A 364 -17.77 -8.41 -3.29
C ASP A 364 -16.46 -7.66 -3.00
N ILE A 365 -16.10 -7.50 -1.72
CA ILE A 365 -14.96 -6.68 -1.30
C ILE A 365 -13.63 -7.17 -1.87
N GLU A 366 -13.41 -8.48 -1.98
CA GLU A 366 -12.18 -9.04 -2.55
C GLU A 366 -12.04 -8.70 -4.05
N LYS A 367 -13.14 -8.77 -4.80
CA LYS A 367 -13.16 -8.40 -6.22
C LYS A 367 -12.92 -6.89 -6.39
N ALA A 368 -13.53 -6.09 -5.52
CA ALA A 368 -13.35 -4.64 -5.53
C ALA A 368 -11.91 -4.24 -5.20
N TYR A 369 -11.28 -4.90 -4.24
CA TYR A 369 -9.84 -4.73 -3.95
C TYR A 369 -8.97 -5.12 -5.14
N SER A 370 -9.31 -6.22 -5.84
CA SER A 370 -8.58 -6.65 -7.04
C SER A 370 -8.63 -5.59 -8.14
N VAL A 371 -9.82 -5.10 -8.49
CA VAL A 371 -9.99 -4.05 -9.51
C VAL A 371 -9.29 -2.75 -9.11
N ARG A 372 -9.43 -2.34 -7.84
CA ARG A 372 -8.72 -1.16 -7.32
C ARG A 372 -7.20 -1.32 -7.43
N THR A 373 -6.66 -2.46 -7.02
CA THR A 373 -5.21 -2.71 -7.05
C THR A 373 -4.68 -2.71 -8.48
N MET A 374 -5.44 -3.29 -9.42
CA MET A 374 -5.13 -3.22 -10.84
C MET A 374 -5.03 -1.76 -11.34
N VAL A 375 -6.01 -0.93 -10.99
CA VAL A 375 -6.05 0.49 -11.37
C VAL A 375 -4.94 1.28 -10.69
N GLU A 376 -4.62 0.99 -9.43
CA GLU A 376 -3.47 1.59 -8.71
C GLU A 376 -2.14 1.27 -9.40
N TYR A 377 -1.93 0.03 -9.84
CA TYR A 377 -0.71 -0.36 -10.55
C TYR A 377 -0.61 0.31 -11.92
N LEU A 378 -1.73 0.38 -12.64
CA LEU A 378 -1.78 1.10 -13.92
C LEU A 378 -1.48 2.59 -13.72
N GLY A 379 -2.08 3.22 -12.71
CA GLY A 379 -1.81 4.62 -12.36
C GLY A 379 -0.34 4.85 -11.99
N TYR A 380 0.23 3.97 -11.16
CA TYR A 380 1.66 4.03 -10.84
C TYR A 380 2.52 3.94 -12.11
N GLY A 381 2.28 2.95 -12.96
CA GLY A 381 3.10 2.73 -14.16
C GLY A 381 3.02 3.90 -15.15
N LEU A 382 1.81 4.37 -15.49
CA LEU A 382 1.62 5.45 -16.47
C LEU A 382 2.10 6.81 -15.97
N ILE A 383 1.82 7.13 -14.70
CA ILE A 383 2.23 8.42 -14.12
C ILE A 383 3.75 8.44 -13.86
N SER A 384 4.36 7.29 -13.52
CA SER A 384 5.82 7.18 -13.43
C SER A 384 6.49 7.31 -14.80
N ALA A 385 5.90 6.75 -15.85
CA ALA A 385 6.38 6.92 -17.22
C ALA A 385 6.33 8.40 -17.64
N LEU A 386 5.23 9.10 -17.34
CA LEU A 386 5.14 10.55 -17.57
C LEU A 386 6.26 11.30 -16.84
N TYR A 387 6.48 11.01 -15.56
CA TYR A 387 7.53 11.65 -14.79
C TYR A 387 8.93 11.36 -15.34
N SER A 388 9.21 10.11 -15.72
CA SER A 388 10.45 9.71 -16.36
C SER A 388 10.69 10.45 -17.69
N THR A 389 9.64 10.60 -18.51
CA THR A 389 9.73 11.38 -19.76
C THR A 389 10.05 12.85 -19.49
N LEU A 390 9.42 13.44 -18.47
CA LEU A 390 9.74 14.83 -18.09
C LEU A 390 11.19 14.99 -17.62
N LEU A 391 11.74 13.99 -16.90
CA LEU A 391 13.16 13.98 -16.51
C LEU A 391 14.10 13.91 -17.71
N THR A 392 13.75 13.20 -18.77
CA THR A 392 14.58 13.15 -19.99
C THR A 392 14.50 14.43 -20.81
N VAL A 393 13.34 15.10 -20.80
CA VAL A 393 13.15 16.38 -21.53
C VAL A 393 13.80 17.57 -20.81
N PHE A 394 13.69 17.58 -19.48
CA PHE A 394 14.23 18.65 -18.63
C PHE A 394 15.44 18.13 -17.84
N SER A 395 16.54 17.82 -18.54
CA SER A 395 17.73 17.16 -18.00
C SER A 395 18.40 17.87 -16.82
N ASP A 396 18.11 19.15 -16.58
CA ASP A 396 18.81 19.95 -15.58
C ASP A 396 18.04 20.32 -14.32
N GLY A 397 16.82 19.75 -14.09
CA GLY A 397 16.11 20.36 -12.99
C GLY A 397 15.03 19.58 -12.29
N TYR A 398 15.39 19.00 -11.14
CA TYR A 398 14.42 18.57 -10.13
C TYR A 398 13.28 19.59 -9.94
N GLY A 399 13.60 20.89 -9.87
CA GLY A 399 12.64 21.98 -9.66
C GLY A 399 11.65 22.10 -10.82
N ILE A 400 12.13 22.22 -12.04
CA ILE A 400 11.29 22.35 -13.25
C ILE A 400 10.41 21.12 -13.42
N VAL A 401 10.99 19.92 -13.31
CA VAL A 401 10.24 18.67 -13.47
C VAL A 401 9.11 18.56 -12.43
N SER A 402 9.38 18.93 -11.17
CA SER A 402 8.36 18.90 -10.11
C SER A 402 7.21 19.85 -10.39
N ILE A 403 7.47 21.07 -10.88
CA ILE A 403 6.45 22.06 -11.21
C ILE A 403 5.62 21.62 -12.42
N VAL A 404 6.28 21.27 -13.53
CA VAL A 404 5.62 20.86 -14.78
C VAL A 404 4.77 19.61 -14.54
N TYR A 405 5.31 18.60 -13.87
CA TYR A 405 4.61 17.37 -13.52
C TYR A 405 3.34 17.67 -12.72
N MET A 406 3.45 18.46 -11.66
CA MET A 406 2.28 18.77 -10.85
C MET A 406 1.29 19.70 -11.58
N SER A 407 1.75 20.60 -12.44
CA SER A 407 0.86 21.43 -13.27
C SER A 407 -0.04 20.58 -14.18
N ILE A 408 0.51 19.53 -14.78
CA ILE A 408 -0.24 18.59 -15.62
C ILE A 408 -1.29 17.82 -14.79
N LEU A 409 -0.93 17.39 -13.59
CA LEU A 409 -1.79 16.53 -12.77
C LEU A 409 -2.78 17.28 -11.87
N THR A 410 -2.55 18.55 -11.58
CA THR A 410 -3.38 19.33 -10.64
C THR A 410 -4.86 19.33 -11.05
N LEU A 411 -5.16 19.66 -12.30
CA LEU A 411 -6.54 19.75 -12.77
C LEU A 411 -7.24 18.37 -12.75
N PRO A 412 -6.69 17.28 -13.30
CA PRO A 412 -7.26 15.94 -13.17
C PRO A 412 -7.49 15.50 -11.72
N ILE A 413 -6.54 15.76 -10.82
CA ILE A 413 -6.65 15.38 -9.39
C ILE A 413 -7.80 16.14 -8.73
N ILE A 414 -7.91 17.44 -8.95
CA ILE A 414 -8.99 18.27 -8.37
C ILE A 414 -10.35 17.82 -8.89
N ILE A 415 -10.50 17.61 -10.20
CA ILE A 415 -11.76 17.15 -10.80
C ILE A 415 -12.17 15.80 -10.21
N THR A 416 -11.27 14.82 -10.18
CA THR A 416 -11.59 13.49 -9.65
C THR A 416 -11.89 13.52 -8.14
N MET A 417 -11.20 14.36 -7.37
CA MET A 417 -11.49 14.60 -5.96
C MET A 417 -12.90 15.16 -5.75
N ILE A 418 -13.28 16.18 -6.49
CA ILE A 418 -14.62 16.81 -6.38
C ILE A 418 -15.71 15.79 -6.75
N LEU A 419 -15.53 15.05 -7.85
CA LEU A 419 -16.47 14.01 -8.28
C LEU A 419 -16.58 12.89 -7.24
N PHE A 420 -15.47 12.46 -6.67
CA PHE A 420 -15.43 11.44 -5.63
C PHE A 420 -16.18 11.91 -4.37
N ILE A 421 -15.89 13.11 -3.87
CA ILE A 421 -16.55 13.69 -2.68
C ILE A 421 -18.05 13.85 -2.92
N LYS A 422 -18.45 14.39 -4.09
CA LYS A 422 -19.87 14.59 -4.44
C LYS A 422 -20.64 13.27 -4.42
N ASN A 423 -20.08 12.22 -5.03
CA ASN A 423 -20.71 10.90 -5.05
C ASN A 423 -20.72 10.21 -3.69
N LEU A 424 -19.66 10.44 -2.87
CA LEU A 424 -19.57 9.94 -1.51
C LEU A 424 -20.67 10.54 -0.63
N ILE A 425 -20.83 11.86 -0.64
CA ILE A 425 -21.84 12.59 0.14
C ILE A 425 -23.25 12.14 -0.28
N LYS A 426 -23.51 12.04 -1.60
CA LYS A 426 -24.81 11.60 -2.13
C LYS A 426 -25.21 10.21 -1.64
N LYS A 427 -24.28 9.28 -1.56
CA LYS A 427 -24.56 7.87 -1.25
C LYS A 427 -24.59 7.55 0.24
N HIS A 428 -23.89 8.31 1.09
CA HIS A 428 -23.58 7.93 2.46
C HIS A 428 -23.73 9.01 3.53
N ALA A 429 -24.41 10.11 3.23
CA ALA A 429 -24.61 11.21 4.19
C ALA A 429 -25.18 10.69 5.53
N GLU A 430 -26.19 9.81 5.48
CA GLU A 430 -26.83 9.24 6.68
C GLU A 430 -25.87 8.31 7.46
N LYS A 431 -25.17 7.42 6.76
CA LYS A 431 -24.24 6.46 7.40
C LYS A 431 -23.02 7.14 8.01
N TYR A 432 -22.59 8.26 7.43
CA TYR A 432 -21.45 9.04 7.92
C TYR A 432 -21.78 9.80 9.20
N THR A 433 -22.99 10.30 9.33
CA THR A 433 -23.45 10.99 10.53
C THR A 433 -23.56 10.01 11.71
N ILE A 434 -24.05 8.80 11.47
CA ILE A 434 -24.15 7.73 12.48
C ILE A 434 -22.75 7.32 12.97
N ILE A 435 -21.80 7.09 12.04
CA ILE A 435 -20.42 6.71 12.39
C ILE A 435 -19.76 7.80 13.23
N LYS A 436 -19.95 9.08 12.90
CA LYS A 436 -19.38 10.20 13.65
C LYS A 436 -19.96 10.32 15.06
N GLN A 437 -21.26 10.16 15.24
CA GLN A 437 -21.92 10.26 16.55
C GLN A 437 -21.44 9.16 17.50
N GLU A 438 -21.33 7.92 17.04
CA GLU A 438 -20.90 6.80 17.87
C GLU A 438 -19.43 6.85 18.32
N TYR A 439 -18.55 7.59 17.57
CA TYR A 439 -17.13 7.79 17.96
C TYR A 439 -16.91 9.02 18.85
N THR A 440 -17.90 9.92 18.99
CA THR A 440 -17.81 11.07 19.90
C THR A 440 -18.28 10.73 21.31
N GLU A 441 -18.94 9.60 21.50
CA GLU A 441 -19.43 9.10 22.79
C GLU A 441 -18.43 8.16 23.50
N GLU A 442 -17.28 7.78 22.87
CA GLU A 442 -16.12 7.09 23.46
C GLU A 442 -14.94 8.08 23.72
#